data_b06b09e9f620e37ccc3432272519042f
#
_entry.id   b06b09e9f620e37ccc3432272519042f
#
_cell.length_a   1.000
_cell.length_b   1.000
_cell.length_c   1.000
_cell.angle_alpha   90.00
_cell.angle_beta   90.00
_cell.angle_gamma   90.00
#
_symmetry.space_group_name_H-M   'P 1'
#
loop_
_entity.id
_entity.type
_entity.pdbx_description
1 polymer ?
#
loop_
_entity_poly.entity_id
_entity_poly.type
_entity_poly.pdbx_seq_one_letter_code
_entity_poly.pdbx_strand_id
1 'polypeptide(L)'
;MKTYLIINNDKIYSPRLNMNPRGFTEEEIGEMRKNNELSDDMKVLCIEEEIEKYHLIGSKDDKCMFDESLKSYIIWWNAYIDNNLNGFTVPIKVENNQEYREKLEKIFKQYIAYLNRPAFVYKEGLLDCIEKETNEIITALDYLINDNKDAADATLSEMLDLFSGDPFIINNLDKLYSFRAIAPFEDLHSEGYDEKYKKMMDTELTFFRARTKNKNDEETKICDIEDMLHVPYNLKQKASSMRFSAKELPGLYLSTTTYTCSQECNWNKDDENLYASVFIPNEKGKKLKILNLTISQALINGIFDRGRDDDDRREALQVSMLKIFPLVIATSFSISTKESVKYQYLIPQALMRVASKKGIDGIAYFSMKGSDEFEFPQGVNLAIPATDISDSNLYSEKCKGFEISKPILYLENCKEECQSDKSYINTICTKYNDFGLESFTAKVEMDGEMRFYGDTDYGKFDDYLTAQLKYSHKK
;
A
#
# COMPACT_ATOMS: atom_id res chain seq x y z
N MET A 1 -10.98 -19.90 14.47
CA MET A 1 -11.77 -19.94 13.23
C MET A 1 -11.36 -21.24 12.56
N LYS A 2 -12.28 -22.12 12.23
CA LYS A 2 -11.94 -23.41 11.60
C LYS A 2 -11.58 -23.19 10.14
N THR A 3 -10.53 -23.88 9.69
CA THR A 3 -9.99 -23.80 8.33
C THR A 3 -10.15 -25.13 7.63
N TYR A 4 -10.70 -25.15 6.43
CA TYR A 4 -11.01 -26.35 5.70
C TYR A 4 -10.20 -26.46 4.42
N LEU A 5 -9.80 -27.70 4.08
CA LEU A 5 -9.18 -28.05 2.81
C LEU A 5 -10.12 -28.95 2.02
N ILE A 6 -10.10 -28.81 0.70
CA ILE A 6 -10.80 -29.72 -0.21
C ILE A 6 -9.75 -30.55 -0.94
N ILE A 7 -9.88 -31.86 -0.90
CA ILE A 7 -9.01 -32.80 -1.59
C ILE A 7 -9.82 -33.53 -2.65
N ASN A 8 -9.34 -33.50 -3.88
CA ASN A 8 -9.90 -34.25 -5.00
C ASN A 8 -8.77 -34.94 -5.75
N ASN A 9 -8.83 -36.30 -5.87
CA ASN A 9 -7.82 -37.08 -6.56
C ASN A 9 -6.38 -36.72 -6.18
N ASP A 10 -6.08 -36.71 -4.89
CA ASP A 10 -4.78 -36.33 -4.30
C ASP A 10 -4.30 -34.91 -4.58
N LYS A 11 -5.15 -34.06 -5.13
CA LYS A 11 -4.88 -32.63 -5.29
C LYS A 11 -5.62 -31.83 -4.22
N ILE A 12 -4.88 -30.97 -3.57
CA ILE A 12 -5.41 -30.06 -2.55
C ILE A 12 -5.90 -28.79 -3.25
N TYR A 13 -7.18 -28.47 -3.05
CA TYR A 13 -7.78 -27.22 -3.48
C TYR A 13 -7.80 -26.25 -2.30
N SER A 14 -7.25 -25.08 -2.51
CA SER A 14 -7.32 -23.96 -1.58
C SER A 14 -7.71 -22.72 -2.38
N PRO A 15 -8.58 -21.85 -1.88
CA PRO A 15 -8.85 -20.60 -2.54
C PRO A 15 -7.54 -19.82 -2.60
N ARG A 16 -7.04 -19.57 -3.79
CA ARG A 16 -5.90 -18.67 -3.99
C ARG A 16 -6.42 -17.25 -4.00
N LEU A 17 -6.39 -16.60 -2.85
CA LEU A 17 -6.33 -15.17 -2.82
C LEU A 17 -4.85 -14.79 -2.88
N ASN A 18 -4.43 -14.32 -4.06
CA ASN A 18 -3.18 -13.63 -4.35
C ASN A 18 -2.00 -13.93 -3.41
N MET A 19 -1.26 -14.96 -3.71
CA MET A 19 -0.05 -15.40 -3.02
C MET A 19 -0.19 -15.96 -1.59
N ASN A 20 -1.33 -15.84 -0.95
CA ASN A 20 -1.57 -16.47 0.35
C ASN A 20 -2.51 -17.66 0.17
N PRO A 21 -2.03 -18.90 0.18
CA PRO A 21 -2.91 -20.04 0.27
C PRO A 21 -3.63 -19.99 1.62
N ARG A 22 -4.91 -19.62 1.62
CA ARG A 22 -5.79 -19.80 2.78
C ARG A 22 -6.65 -21.02 2.57
N GLY A 23 -6.99 -21.71 3.63
CA GLY A 23 -8.06 -22.70 3.58
C GLY A 23 -9.43 -22.05 3.43
N PHE A 24 -10.44 -22.83 3.14
CA PHE A 24 -11.82 -22.39 3.11
C PHE A 24 -12.35 -22.12 4.52
N THR A 25 -13.19 -21.13 4.67
CA THR A 25 -13.96 -20.91 5.90
C THR A 25 -15.14 -21.89 5.97
N GLU A 26 -15.73 -22.04 7.14
CA GLU A 26 -16.94 -22.88 7.33
C GLU A 26 -18.13 -22.35 6.50
N GLU A 27 -18.23 -21.04 6.33
CA GLU A 27 -19.27 -20.38 5.54
C GLU A 27 -19.10 -20.69 4.05
N GLU A 28 -17.88 -20.56 3.51
CA GLU A 28 -17.56 -20.91 2.12
C GLU A 28 -17.84 -22.37 1.81
N ILE A 29 -17.46 -23.31 2.70
CA ILE A 29 -17.82 -24.74 2.53
C ILE A 29 -19.34 -24.94 2.56
N GLY A 30 -20.05 -24.19 3.43
CA GLY A 30 -21.51 -24.22 3.48
C GLY A 30 -22.17 -23.73 2.19
N GLU A 31 -21.65 -22.70 1.57
CA GLU A 31 -22.11 -22.18 0.29
C GLU A 31 -21.82 -23.15 -0.87
N MET A 32 -20.60 -23.67 -0.93
CA MET A 32 -20.23 -24.67 -1.94
C MET A 32 -21.12 -25.94 -1.90
N ARG A 33 -21.50 -26.37 -0.68
CA ARG A 33 -22.47 -27.49 -0.51
C ARG A 33 -23.85 -27.11 -1.03
N LYS A 34 -24.34 -25.91 -0.74
CA LYS A 34 -25.65 -25.43 -1.24
C LYS A 34 -25.69 -25.31 -2.76
N ASN A 35 -24.58 -24.94 -3.37
CA ASN A 35 -24.46 -24.75 -4.81
C ASN A 35 -24.13 -26.04 -5.57
N ASN A 36 -24.02 -27.20 -4.89
CA ASN A 36 -23.56 -28.47 -5.45
C ASN A 36 -22.17 -28.41 -6.12
N GLU A 37 -21.29 -27.57 -5.61
CA GLU A 37 -19.92 -27.43 -6.09
C GLU A 37 -18.99 -28.50 -5.51
N LEU A 38 -19.39 -29.16 -4.43
CA LEU A 38 -18.66 -30.27 -3.81
C LEU A 38 -19.25 -31.60 -4.30
N SER A 39 -18.51 -32.33 -5.14
CA SER A 39 -18.87 -33.67 -5.60
C SER A 39 -18.57 -34.73 -4.53
N ASP A 40 -19.21 -35.91 -4.66
CA ASP A 40 -19.09 -37.01 -3.67
C ASP A 40 -17.66 -37.58 -3.54
N ASP A 41 -16.82 -37.34 -4.54
CA ASP A 41 -15.40 -37.72 -4.56
C ASP A 41 -14.48 -36.69 -3.93
N MET A 42 -15.01 -35.51 -3.55
CA MET A 42 -14.26 -34.47 -2.86
C MET A 42 -14.28 -34.66 -1.35
N LYS A 43 -13.08 -34.66 -0.74
CA LYS A 43 -12.89 -34.78 0.69
C LYS A 43 -12.69 -33.40 1.32
N VAL A 44 -13.54 -33.04 2.26
CA VAL A 44 -13.41 -31.80 3.03
C VAL A 44 -12.80 -32.13 4.38
N LEU A 45 -11.64 -31.56 4.68
CA LEU A 45 -10.92 -31.76 5.94
C LEU A 45 -10.84 -30.45 6.72
N CYS A 46 -11.12 -30.49 8.01
CA CYS A 46 -10.84 -29.41 8.94
C CYS A 46 -9.39 -29.54 9.42
N ILE A 47 -8.56 -28.52 9.14
CA ILE A 47 -7.11 -28.57 9.45
C ILE A 47 -6.89 -28.71 10.95
N GLU A 48 -7.60 -27.94 11.77
CA GLU A 48 -7.45 -27.94 13.21
C GLU A 48 -7.82 -29.31 13.83
N GLU A 49 -8.86 -29.96 13.31
CA GLU A 49 -9.28 -31.29 13.77
C GLU A 49 -8.27 -32.38 13.37
N GLU A 50 -7.69 -32.28 12.17
CA GLU A 50 -6.69 -33.22 11.70
C GLU A 50 -5.36 -33.07 12.46
N ILE A 51 -4.97 -31.83 12.81
CA ILE A 51 -3.81 -31.55 13.65
C ILE A 51 -4.00 -32.16 15.04
N GLU A 52 -5.13 -31.93 15.67
CA GLU A 52 -5.45 -32.44 16.99
C GLU A 52 -5.51 -33.97 17.00
N LYS A 53 -6.17 -34.57 16.00
CA LYS A 53 -6.33 -36.00 15.85
C LYS A 53 -5.03 -36.76 15.67
N TYR A 54 -4.07 -36.18 14.96
CA TYR A 54 -2.82 -36.87 14.61
C TYR A 54 -1.60 -36.33 15.36
N HIS A 55 -1.78 -35.41 16.33
CA HIS A 55 -0.69 -34.80 17.10
C HIS A 55 0.46 -34.31 16.22
N LEU A 56 0.15 -33.68 15.08
CA LEU A 56 1.10 -33.28 14.05
C LEU A 56 2.10 -32.21 14.51
N ILE A 57 1.87 -31.61 15.67
CA ILE A 57 2.77 -30.65 16.29
C ILE A 57 3.61 -31.35 17.36
N GLY A 58 4.89 -31.59 17.05
CA GLY A 58 5.91 -31.87 18.05
C GLY A 58 6.25 -33.33 18.34
N SER A 59 5.76 -34.32 17.61
CA SER A 59 6.14 -35.73 17.81
C SER A 59 6.97 -36.29 16.64
N LYS A 60 8.09 -36.95 16.99
CA LYS A 60 8.97 -37.59 16.02
C LYS A 60 8.49 -39.00 15.57
N ASP A 61 7.45 -39.55 16.19
CA ASP A 61 7.06 -40.96 16.06
C ASP A 61 5.68 -41.19 15.40
N ASP A 62 5.15 -40.24 14.63
CA ASP A 62 3.80 -40.36 14.08
C ASP A 62 3.71 -41.32 12.91
N LYS A 63 3.08 -42.45 13.15
CA LYS A 63 2.47 -43.27 12.10
C LYS A 63 1.24 -42.55 11.54
N CYS A 64 1.45 -41.50 10.79
CA CYS A 64 0.40 -40.81 10.10
C CYS A 64 -0.10 -41.68 8.95
N MET A 65 -1.42 -41.97 8.92
CA MET A 65 -2.05 -42.70 7.83
C MET A 65 -2.32 -41.86 6.59
N PHE A 66 -1.81 -40.64 6.54
CA PHE A 66 -1.90 -39.76 5.39
C PHE A 66 -0.80 -40.04 4.38
N ASP A 67 -1.13 -39.77 3.12
CA ASP A 67 -0.12 -39.58 2.10
C ASP A 67 0.92 -38.55 2.59
N GLU A 68 2.20 -38.83 2.35
CA GLU A 68 3.32 -37.96 2.72
C GLU A 68 3.16 -36.53 2.19
N SER A 69 2.49 -36.38 1.06
CA SER A 69 2.16 -35.06 0.46
C SER A 69 1.18 -34.26 1.33
N LEU A 70 0.14 -34.89 1.86
CA LEU A 70 -0.82 -34.23 2.74
C LEU A 70 -0.20 -33.88 4.10
N LYS A 71 0.60 -34.80 4.66
CA LYS A 71 1.35 -34.54 5.90
C LYS A 71 2.29 -33.35 5.74
N SER A 72 3.06 -33.34 4.66
CA SER A 72 3.96 -32.22 4.34
C SER A 72 3.21 -30.90 4.18
N TYR A 73 2.04 -30.93 3.54
CA TYR A 73 1.20 -29.75 3.36
C TYR A 73 0.63 -29.25 4.69
N ILE A 74 0.13 -30.12 5.57
CA ILE A 74 -0.41 -29.72 6.87
C ILE A 74 0.70 -29.15 7.77
N ILE A 75 1.89 -29.76 7.77
CA ILE A 75 3.06 -29.25 8.49
C ILE A 75 3.45 -27.86 7.95
N TRP A 76 3.51 -27.73 6.62
CA TRP A 76 3.79 -26.46 5.98
C TRP A 76 2.71 -25.39 6.30
N TRP A 77 1.43 -25.78 6.25
CA TRP A 77 0.32 -24.89 6.58
C TRP A 77 0.34 -24.41 8.01
N ASN A 78 0.68 -25.27 8.96
CA ASN A 78 0.84 -24.90 10.34
C ASN A 78 2.00 -23.91 10.54
N ALA A 79 3.16 -24.21 9.96
CA ALA A 79 4.29 -23.31 9.96
C ALA A 79 3.94 -21.97 9.31
N TYR A 80 3.17 -22.00 8.21
CA TYR A 80 2.66 -20.82 7.54
C TYR A 80 1.74 -19.99 8.43
N ILE A 81 0.70 -20.61 9.05
CA ILE A 81 -0.22 -19.89 9.95
C ILE A 81 0.51 -19.35 11.18
N ASP A 82 1.44 -20.11 11.74
CA ASP A 82 2.20 -19.71 12.93
C ASP A 82 3.20 -18.59 12.63
N ASN A 83 3.72 -18.53 11.40
CA ASN A 83 4.73 -17.55 10.99
C ASN A 83 4.15 -16.30 10.30
N ASN A 84 2.88 -16.32 9.90
CA ASN A 84 2.27 -15.21 9.16
C ASN A 84 1.46 -14.27 10.05
N LEU A 85 1.52 -12.99 9.74
CA LEU A 85 0.65 -11.99 10.34
C LEU A 85 -0.78 -12.18 9.84
N ASN A 86 -1.75 -12.37 10.76
CA ASN A 86 -3.16 -12.49 10.43
C ASN A 86 -3.99 -11.48 11.24
N GLY A 87 -4.93 -10.81 10.59
CA GLY A 87 -5.83 -9.86 11.23
C GLY A 87 -5.29 -8.42 11.35
N PHE A 88 -4.27 -8.09 10.56
CA PHE A 88 -3.67 -6.74 10.49
C PHE A 88 -3.87 -6.06 9.14
N THR A 89 -4.97 -6.37 8.47
CA THR A 89 -5.32 -5.73 7.18
C THR A 89 -5.64 -4.26 7.35
N VAL A 90 -5.22 -3.45 6.39
CA VAL A 90 -5.49 -2.01 6.32
C VAL A 90 -6.28 -1.71 5.04
N PRO A 91 -7.23 -0.74 5.03
CA PRO A 91 -7.54 0.22 6.08
C PRO A 91 -8.39 -0.37 7.22
N ILE A 92 -8.15 0.07 8.44
CA ILE A 92 -8.91 -0.33 9.62
C ILE A 92 -10.13 0.58 9.75
N LYS A 93 -11.33 0.00 9.69
CA LYS A 93 -12.59 0.75 9.81
C LYS A 93 -13.03 0.80 11.26
N VAL A 94 -13.43 1.99 11.71
CA VAL A 94 -14.01 2.26 13.02
C VAL A 94 -15.16 3.26 12.88
N GLU A 95 -16.06 3.29 13.85
CA GLU A 95 -17.24 4.14 13.77
C GLU A 95 -16.94 5.60 14.17
N ASN A 96 -16.18 5.81 15.23
CA ASN A 96 -15.94 7.12 15.81
C ASN A 96 -14.53 7.29 16.40
N ASN A 97 -14.23 8.50 16.89
CA ASN A 97 -12.94 8.86 17.44
C ASN A 97 -12.54 8.04 18.70
N GLN A 98 -13.50 7.69 19.55
CA GLN A 98 -13.21 6.89 20.75
C GLN A 98 -12.80 5.48 20.38
N GLU A 99 -13.54 4.86 19.46
CA GLU A 99 -13.23 3.52 18.96
C GLU A 99 -11.85 3.49 18.27
N TYR A 100 -11.47 4.55 17.57
CA TYR A 100 -10.14 4.65 16.93
C TYR A 100 -9.02 4.46 17.97
N ARG A 101 -9.04 5.21 19.06
CA ARG A 101 -7.98 5.14 20.07
C ARG A 101 -7.93 3.78 20.76
N GLU A 102 -9.10 3.23 21.14
CA GLU A 102 -9.22 1.93 21.79
C GLU A 102 -8.78 0.78 20.86
N LYS A 103 -9.19 0.84 19.59
CA LYS A 103 -8.84 -0.15 18.57
C LYS A 103 -7.37 -0.13 18.26
N LEU A 104 -6.76 1.05 18.15
CA LEU A 104 -5.31 1.20 17.91
C LEU A 104 -4.50 0.53 19.01
N GLU A 105 -4.81 0.82 20.28
CA GLU A 105 -4.14 0.21 21.42
C GLU A 105 -4.32 -1.31 21.45
N LYS A 106 -5.53 -1.78 21.16
CA LYS A 106 -5.83 -3.22 21.08
C LYS A 106 -5.01 -3.92 19.98
N ILE A 107 -4.93 -3.31 18.80
CA ILE A 107 -4.17 -3.88 17.67
C ILE A 107 -2.69 -3.91 18.01
N PHE A 108 -2.13 -2.88 18.64
CA PHE A 108 -0.73 -2.88 19.05
C PHE A 108 -0.42 -4.00 20.05
N LYS A 109 -1.29 -4.20 21.05
CA LYS A 109 -1.16 -5.35 21.98
C LYS A 109 -1.22 -6.69 21.26
N GLN A 110 -2.10 -6.83 20.27
CA GLN A 110 -2.20 -8.03 19.46
C GLN A 110 -0.94 -8.22 18.60
N TYR A 111 -0.40 -7.15 18.03
CA TYR A 111 0.80 -7.19 17.22
C TYR A 111 2.02 -7.63 18.03
N ILE A 112 2.23 -7.04 19.20
CA ILE A 112 3.30 -7.43 20.14
C ILE A 112 3.14 -8.90 20.57
N ALA A 113 1.93 -9.31 20.96
CA ALA A 113 1.68 -10.69 21.35
C ALA A 113 1.92 -11.68 20.20
N TYR A 114 1.63 -11.27 18.97
CA TYR A 114 1.89 -12.07 17.79
C TYR A 114 3.39 -12.24 17.54
N LEU A 115 4.16 -11.17 17.64
CA LEU A 115 5.62 -11.20 17.46
C LEU A 115 6.36 -11.94 18.60
N ASN A 116 5.76 -12.02 19.78
CA ASN A 116 6.32 -12.74 20.92
C ASN A 116 6.09 -14.28 20.87
N ARG A 117 5.68 -14.81 19.73
CA ARG A 117 5.50 -16.26 19.56
C ARG A 117 6.84 -16.95 19.29
N PRO A 118 7.03 -18.21 19.78
CA PRO A 118 8.27 -18.96 19.57
C PRO A 118 8.65 -19.21 18.11
N ALA A 119 7.67 -19.17 17.20
CA ALA A 119 7.88 -19.37 15.77
C ALA A 119 8.65 -18.22 15.11
N PHE A 120 8.65 -17.05 15.71
CA PHE A 120 9.37 -15.89 15.20
C PHE A 120 10.76 -15.81 15.82
N VAL A 121 11.77 -16.19 15.06
CA VAL A 121 13.19 -16.06 15.45
C VAL A 121 13.67 -14.70 14.98
N TYR A 122 13.50 -13.67 15.81
CA TYR A 122 13.95 -12.32 15.50
C TYR A 122 15.31 -11.99 16.08
N LYS A 123 15.95 -10.96 15.51
CA LYS A 123 17.12 -10.37 16.12
C LYS A 123 16.78 -9.86 17.52
N GLU A 124 17.71 -10.08 18.43
CA GLU A 124 17.65 -9.56 19.79
C GLU A 124 17.32 -8.05 19.78
N GLY A 125 16.36 -7.63 20.58
CA GLY A 125 15.95 -6.24 20.73
C GLY A 125 14.88 -5.74 19.72
N LEU A 126 14.44 -6.54 18.74
CA LEU A 126 13.39 -6.10 17.82
C LEU A 126 12.06 -5.91 18.55
N LEU A 127 11.68 -6.85 19.40
CA LEU A 127 10.42 -6.76 20.15
C LEU A 127 10.41 -5.54 21.07
N ASP A 128 11.50 -5.30 21.82
CA ASP A 128 11.65 -4.12 22.68
C ASP A 128 11.53 -2.82 21.89
N CYS A 129 12.11 -2.78 20.67
CA CYS A 129 12.01 -1.64 19.79
C CYS A 129 10.55 -1.38 19.36
N ILE A 130 9.80 -2.42 18.99
CA ILE A 130 8.39 -2.32 18.57
C ILE A 130 7.49 -1.97 19.75
N GLU A 131 7.72 -2.53 20.94
CA GLU A 131 7.00 -2.14 22.15
C GLU A 131 7.20 -0.67 22.49
N LYS A 132 8.43 -0.19 22.40
CA LYS A 132 8.74 1.23 22.59
C LYS A 132 8.00 2.08 21.55
N GLU A 133 8.11 1.76 20.28
CA GLU A 133 7.48 2.50 19.18
C GLU A 133 5.95 2.57 19.32
N THR A 134 5.29 1.45 19.62
CA THR A 134 3.83 1.42 19.81
C THR A 134 3.39 2.29 20.98
N ASN A 135 4.15 2.29 22.09
CA ASN A 135 3.90 3.15 23.25
C ASN A 135 4.13 4.64 22.89
N GLU A 136 5.16 4.97 22.12
CA GLU A 136 5.42 6.33 21.66
C GLU A 136 4.31 6.86 20.73
N ILE A 137 3.77 6.01 19.82
CA ILE A 137 2.64 6.38 18.96
C ILE A 137 1.39 6.69 19.81
N ILE A 138 1.05 5.84 20.80
CA ILE A 138 -0.09 6.10 21.68
C ILE A 138 0.13 7.37 22.50
N THR A 139 1.32 7.57 23.05
CA THR A 139 1.68 8.77 23.81
C THR A 139 1.57 10.04 22.97
N ALA A 140 2.09 10.01 21.74
CA ALA A 140 1.95 11.12 20.79
C ALA A 140 0.48 11.42 20.45
N LEU A 141 -0.34 10.37 20.26
CA LEU A 141 -1.78 10.53 20.04
C LEU A 141 -2.45 11.19 21.22
N ASP A 142 -2.16 10.75 22.45
CA ASP A 142 -2.75 11.33 23.66
C ASP A 142 -2.32 12.81 23.83
N TYR A 143 -1.07 13.18 23.51
CA TYR A 143 -0.64 14.57 23.45
C TYR A 143 -1.43 15.39 22.42
N LEU A 144 -1.65 14.84 21.20
CA LEU A 144 -2.41 15.50 20.14
C LEU A 144 -3.89 15.70 20.49
N ILE A 145 -4.51 14.73 21.15
CA ILE A 145 -5.89 14.84 21.64
C ILE A 145 -6.00 15.97 22.66
N ASN A 146 -4.98 16.18 23.48
CA ASN A 146 -4.90 17.25 24.49
C ASN A 146 -4.27 18.55 23.96
N ASP A 147 -4.17 18.72 22.64
CA ASP A 147 -3.60 19.90 21.93
C ASP A 147 -2.14 20.23 22.30
N ASN A 148 -1.40 19.26 22.82
CA ASN A 148 0.03 19.40 23.14
C ASN A 148 0.89 18.95 21.92
N LYS A 149 0.92 19.77 20.90
CA LYS A 149 1.59 19.48 19.62
C LYS A 149 3.11 19.38 19.75
N ASP A 150 3.71 20.20 20.62
CA ASP A 150 5.17 20.21 20.77
C ASP A 150 5.68 18.90 21.39
N ALA A 151 4.99 18.37 22.41
CA ALA A 151 5.33 17.10 23.01
C ALA A 151 5.11 15.94 22.03
N ALA A 152 4.01 15.96 21.28
CA ALA A 152 3.77 14.95 20.25
C ALA A 152 4.82 14.98 19.13
N ASP A 153 5.18 16.17 18.64
CA ASP A 153 6.20 16.33 17.61
C ASP A 153 7.58 15.85 18.11
N ALA A 154 7.93 16.10 19.39
CA ALA A 154 9.17 15.62 19.99
C ALA A 154 9.20 14.09 20.03
N THR A 155 8.13 13.44 20.54
CA THR A 155 7.99 11.98 20.59
C THR A 155 8.11 11.34 19.21
N LEU A 156 7.37 11.84 18.22
CA LEU A 156 7.43 11.32 16.84
C LEU A 156 8.78 11.61 16.17
N SER A 157 9.47 12.69 16.56
CA SER A 157 10.80 12.98 16.07
C SER A 157 11.83 11.95 16.51
N GLU A 158 11.83 11.58 17.80
CA GLU A 158 12.70 10.54 18.34
C GLU A 158 12.41 9.18 17.68
N MET A 159 11.14 8.86 17.45
CA MET A 159 10.75 7.65 16.76
C MET A 159 11.27 7.62 15.30
N LEU A 160 11.17 8.72 14.55
CA LEU A 160 11.70 8.79 13.18
C LEU A 160 13.21 8.64 13.11
N ASP A 161 13.95 8.98 14.16
CA ASP A 161 15.41 8.76 14.22
C ASP A 161 15.77 7.27 14.21
N LEU A 162 14.89 6.40 14.69
CA LEU A 162 15.07 4.94 14.64
C LEU A 162 15.10 4.40 13.21
N PHE A 163 14.47 5.11 12.27
CA PHE A 163 14.40 4.74 10.86
C PHE A 163 15.45 5.44 10.00
N SER A 164 16.27 6.33 10.61
CA SER A 164 17.32 7.05 9.91
C SER A 164 18.38 6.06 9.38
N GLY A 165 18.64 6.14 8.08
CA GLY A 165 19.61 5.25 7.43
C GLY A 165 19.05 3.91 6.96
N ASP A 166 17.77 3.60 7.18
CA ASP A 166 17.10 2.44 6.59
C ASP A 166 16.58 2.81 5.19
N PRO A 167 17.21 2.31 4.11
CA PRO A 167 16.85 2.68 2.74
C PRO A 167 15.52 2.08 2.28
N PHE A 168 15.00 1.07 2.98
CA PHE A 168 13.67 0.53 2.71
C PHE A 168 12.57 1.43 3.26
N ILE A 169 12.81 2.08 4.40
CA ILE A 169 11.84 2.95 5.07
C ILE A 169 11.93 4.40 4.54
N ILE A 170 13.16 4.94 4.38
CA ILE A 170 13.36 6.30 3.88
C ILE A 170 14.35 6.27 2.72
N ASN A 171 13.89 6.64 1.52
CA ASN A 171 14.75 6.66 0.34
C ASN A 171 14.37 7.79 -0.61
N ASN A 172 15.17 7.97 -1.62
CA ASN A 172 14.85 8.83 -2.77
C ASN A 172 13.63 8.29 -3.51
N LEU A 173 12.79 9.18 -4.01
CA LEU A 173 11.56 8.84 -4.74
C LEU A 173 11.79 7.78 -5.81
N ASP A 174 12.85 7.93 -6.58
CA ASP A 174 13.18 7.03 -7.70
C ASP A 174 13.65 5.63 -7.26
N LYS A 175 13.99 5.44 -6.00
CA LYS A 175 14.49 4.17 -5.45
C LYS A 175 13.57 3.58 -4.39
N LEU A 176 12.47 4.26 -4.07
CA LEU A 176 11.60 3.84 -2.98
C LEU A 176 10.80 2.61 -3.39
N TYR A 177 10.75 1.63 -2.48
CA TYR A 177 9.96 0.42 -2.67
C TYR A 177 8.50 0.69 -3.04
N SER A 178 7.85 1.66 -2.38
CA SER A 178 6.45 2.07 -2.64
C SER A 178 6.10 2.22 -4.11
N PHE A 179 7.07 2.61 -4.93
CA PHE A 179 6.86 2.89 -6.35
C PHE A 179 7.61 1.91 -7.25
N ARG A 180 8.76 1.42 -6.80
CA ARG A 180 9.58 0.50 -7.60
C ARG A 180 9.25 -0.96 -7.40
N ALA A 181 8.52 -1.32 -6.37
CA ALA A 181 8.03 -2.67 -6.04
C ALA A 181 9.08 -3.80 -6.03
N ILE A 182 10.19 -3.62 -6.70
CA ILE A 182 11.22 -4.61 -7.02
C ILE A 182 12.52 -4.30 -6.31
N ALA A 183 12.77 -3.04 -5.91
CA ALA A 183 14.00 -2.65 -5.24
C ALA A 183 14.40 -3.54 -4.05
N PRO A 184 13.46 -4.05 -3.21
CA PRO A 184 13.78 -5.01 -2.18
C PRO A 184 14.10 -6.42 -2.69
N PHE A 185 13.76 -6.74 -3.94
CA PHE A 185 14.02 -8.04 -4.56
C PHE A 185 15.31 -8.06 -5.36
N GLU A 186 15.93 -6.91 -5.63
CA GLU A 186 17.23 -6.82 -6.30
C GLU A 186 18.27 -7.67 -5.60
N ASP A 187 18.22 -7.66 -4.27
CA ASP A 187 19.15 -8.39 -3.41
C ASP A 187 18.76 -9.85 -3.16
N LEU A 188 17.56 -10.27 -3.59
CA LEU A 188 17.02 -11.61 -3.32
C LEU A 188 17.18 -12.58 -4.49
N HIS A 189 17.69 -12.13 -5.65
CA HIS A 189 17.72 -12.93 -6.87
C HIS A 189 19.13 -13.09 -7.44
N SER A 190 19.40 -14.30 -7.94
CA SER A 190 20.63 -14.71 -8.61
C SER A 190 20.86 -14.01 -9.95
N GLU A 191 22.08 -14.04 -10.43
CA GLU A 191 22.68 -13.35 -11.60
C GLU A 191 21.82 -13.16 -12.87
N GLY A 192 20.84 -14.00 -13.15
CA GLY A 192 19.96 -13.85 -14.32
C GLY A 192 18.83 -12.83 -14.19
N TYR A 193 18.57 -12.31 -12.98
CA TYR A 193 17.56 -11.31 -12.69
C TYR A 193 18.06 -9.87 -12.85
N ASP A 194 19.38 -9.67 -12.72
CA ASP A 194 19.99 -8.34 -12.70
C ASP A 194 19.71 -7.50 -13.94
N GLU A 195 19.77 -8.08 -15.15
CA GLU A 195 19.49 -7.32 -16.37
C GLU A 195 18.02 -6.97 -16.56
N LYS A 196 17.13 -7.89 -16.19
CA LYS A 196 15.69 -7.67 -16.27
C LYS A 196 15.26 -6.61 -15.27
N TYR A 197 15.80 -6.68 -14.07
CA TYR A 197 15.60 -5.73 -13.02
C TYR A 197 16.07 -4.32 -13.38
N LYS A 198 17.29 -4.17 -13.91
CA LYS A 198 17.82 -2.89 -14.41
C LYS A 198 16.88 -2.24 -15.41
N LYS A 199 16.34 -3.01 -16.37
CA LYS A 199 15.38 -2.50 -17.35
C LYS A 199 14.08 -2.00 -16.72
N MET A 200 13.68 -2.53 -15.57
CA MET A 200 12.49 -2.06 -14.86
C MET A 200 12.80 -0.81 -14.04
N MET A 201 13.98 -0.74 -13.42
CA MET A 201 14.46 0.45 -12.72
C MET A 201 14.70 1.65 -13.65
N ASP A 202 15.07 1.40 -14.90
CA ASP A 202 15.22 2.43 -15.93
C ASP A 202 13.89 2.97 -16.47
N THR A 203 12.76 2.36 -16.09
CA THR A 203 11.44 2.85 -16.48
C THR A 203 11.10 4.11 -15.70
N GLU A 204 10.69 5.18 -16.39
CA GLU A 204 10.29 6.43 -15.75
C GLU A 204 9.06 6.23 -14.87
N LEU A 205 9.12 6.73 -13.64
CA LEU A 205 7.97 6.79 -12.76
C LEU A 205 6.94 7.79 -13.32
N THR A 206 5.68 7.41 -13.28
CA THR A 206 4.57 8.30 -13.58
C THR A 206 3.65 8.38 -12.37
N PHE A 207 3.25 9.59 -12.04
CA PHE A 207 2.20 9.87 -11.06
C PHE A 207 1.09 10.66 -11.72
N PHE A 208 -0.07 10.65 -11.11
CA PHE A 208 -1.24 11.36 -11.61
C PHE A 208 -1.85 12.20 -10.50
N ARG A 209 -2.50 13.26 -10.92
CA ARG A 209 -3.38 14.04 -10.07
C ARG A 209 -4.66 14.34 -10.83
N ALA A 210 -5.79 14.23 -10.14
CA ALA A 210 -7.07 14.58 -10.70
C ALA A 210 -7.76 15.69 -9.90
N ARG A 211 -8.67 16.40 -10.59
CA ARG A 211 -9.64 17.31 -10.01
C ARG A 211 -10.99 17.09 -10.65
N THR A 212 -12.03 17.19 -9.85
CA THR A 212 -13.41 17.15 -10.34
C THR A 212 -13.96 18.55 -10.51
N LYS A 213 -14.90 18.68 -11.45
CA LYS A 213 -15.64 19.88 -11.72
C LYS A 213 -17.08 19.51 -12.02
N ASN A 214 -18.05 20.16 -11.35
CA ASN A 214 -19.46 19.97 -11.67
C ASN A 214 -19.72 20.31 -13.14
N LYS A 215 -20.47 19.47 -13.85
CA LYS A 215 -20.79 19.65 -15.27
C LYS A 215 -21.55 20.95 -15.54
N ASN A 216 -22.32 21.44 -14.56
CA ASN A 216 -23.09 22.66 -14.65
C ASN A 216 -22.34 23.93 -14.23
N ASP A 217 -21.06 23.81 -13.79
CA ASP A 217 -20.23 24.96 -13.42
C ASP A 217 -19.50 25.50 -14.64
N GLU A 218 -19.98 26.60 -15.20
CA GLU A 218 -19.37 27.27 -16.36
C GLU A 218 -18.24 28.24 -15.96
N GLU A 219 -18.17 28.67 -14.70
CA GLU A 219 -17.24 29.69 -14.24
C GLU A 219 -15.82 29.14 -13.96
N THR A 220 -15.72 27.96 -13.39
CA THR A 220 -14.44 27.34 -13.05
C THR A 220 -13.81 26.73 -14.29
N LYS A 221 -12.59 27.11 -14.60
CA LYS A 221 -11.80 26.47 -15.66
C LYS A 221 -10.67 25.66 -15.05
N ILE A 222 -10.50 24.42 -15.52
CA ILE A 222 -9.35 23.56 -15.21
C ILE A 222 -8.63 23.32 -16.54
N CYS A 223 -7.65 24.13 -16.86
CA CYS A 223 -6.97 24.12 -18.16
C CYS A 223 -5.45 24.37 -18.11
N ASP A 224 -4.95 24.88 -16.99
CA ASP A 224 -3.55 25.21 -16.84
C ASP A 224 -2.85 24.29 -15.82
N ILE A 225 -1.54 24.15 -15.92
CA ILE A 225 -0.73 23.29 -15.02
C ILE A 225 -0.93 23.73 -13.57
N GLU A 226 -1.04 25.03 -13.31
CA GLU A 226 -1.26 25.60 -12.00
C GLU A 226 -2.53 25.08 -11.32
N ASP A 227 -3.56 24.78 -12.10
CA ASP A 227 -4.80 24.17 -11.59
C ASP A 227 -4.57 22.79 -11.01
N MET A 228 -3.50 22.12 -11.41
CA MET A 228 -3.13 20.78 -10.96
C MET A 228 -2.07 20.79 -9.85
N LEU A 229 -1.59 21.96 -9.42
CA LEU A 229 -0.70 22.09 -8.26
C LEU A 229 -1.49 22.15 -6.94
N HIS A 230 -0.78 22.18 -5.82
CA HIS A 230 -1.41 22.42 -4.52
C HIS A 230 -2.05 23.81 -4.46
N VAL A 231 -2.90 24.06 -3.47
CA VAL A 231 -3.49 25.39 -3.23
C VAL A 231 -2.36 26.41 -3.05
N PRO A 232 -2.33 27.52 -3.82
CA PRO A 232 -1.26 28.51 -3.71
C PRO A 232 -1.30 29.26 -2.35
N TYR A 233 -0.17 29.81 -1.95
CA TYR A 233 -0.01 30.44 -0.64
C TYR A 233 -1.05 31.52 -0.34
N ASN A 234 -1.34 32.40 -1.28
CA ASN A 234 -2.34 33.47 -1.14
C ASN A 234 -3.79 32.96 -0.94
N LEU A 235 -4.05 31.67 -1.19
CA LEU A 235 -5.32 30.98 -0.98
C LEU A 235 -5.23 29.87 0.08
N LYS A 236 -4.15 29.79 0.87
CA LYS A 236 -3.90 28.72 1.83
C LYS A 236 -5.05 28.49 2.82
N GLN A 237 -5.80 29.55 3.18
CA GLN A 237 -6.99 29.43 4.04
C GLN A 237 -8.10 28.60 3.43
N LYS A 238 -8.09 28.34 2.11
CA LYS A 238 -9.01 27.46 1.41
C LYS A 238 -8.55 25.98 1.44
N ALA A 239 -7.29 25.72 1.86
CA ALA A 239 -6.79 24.36 1.96
C ALA A 239 -7.53 23.60 3.06
N SER A 240 -8.17 22.51 2.69
CA SER A 240 -8.86 21.65 3.62
C SER A 240 -7.87 20.76 4.39
N SER A 241 -8.28 20.30 5.57
CA SER A 241 -7.54 19.28 6.31
C SER A 241 -7.61 17.96 5.56
N MET A 242 -6.45 17.41 5.25
CA MET A 242 -6.27 16.11 4.59
C MET A 242 -5.50 15.18 5.52
N ARG A 243 -5.38 13.89 5.15
CA ARG A 243 -4.70 12.90 5.98
C ARG A 243 -3.31 13.35 6.44
N PHE A 244 -2.48 13.84 5.52
CA PHE A 244 -1.10 14.27 5.78
C PHE A 244 -0.90 15.79 5.71
N SER A 245 -1.95 16.59 5.69
CA SER A 245 -1.84 18.06 5.77
C SER A 245 -2.92 18.64 6.66
N ALA A 246 -2.48 19.44 7.64
CA ALA A 246 -3.38 20.21 8.49
C ALA A 246 -4.10 21.29 7.66
N LYS A 247 -5.19 21.82 8.23
CA LYS A 247 -5.86 23.00 7.66
C LYS A 247 -4.87 24.14 7.43
N GLU A 248 -4.98 24.80 6.30
CA GLU A 248 -4.11 25.93 5.89
C GLU A 248 -2.66 25.55 5.58
N LEU A 249 -2.31 24.27 5.62
CA LEU A 249 -1.04 23.75 5.13
C LEU A 249 -1.27 22.98 3.82
N PRO A 250 -1.11 23.62 2.65
CA PRO A 250 -1.30 22.93 1.38
C PRO A 250 -0.32 21.80 1.19
N GLY A 251 -0.74 20.79 0.40
CA GLY A 251 0.13 19.70 -0.03
C GLY A 251 -0.20 19.26 -1.45
N LEU A 252 0.82 18.83 -2.17
CA LEU A 252 0.66 18.15 -3.45
C LEU A 252 0.41 16.67 -3.17
N TYR A 253 -0.75 16.18 -3.60
CA TYR A 253 -1.16 14.80 -3.50
C TYR A 253 -1.18 14.20 -4.90
N LEU A 254 -0.41 13.15 -5.08
CA LEU A 254 -0.30 12.40 -6.33
C LEU A 254 -0.67 10.94 -6.07
N SER A 255 -1.10 10.25 -7.10
CA SER A 255 -1.37 8.80 -7.06
C SER A 255 -0.66 8.11 -8.21
N THR A 256 -0.43 6.81 -8.09
CA THR A 256 0.23 6.01 -9.14
C THR A 256 -0.66 5.76 -10.35
N THR A 257 -1.98 5.99 -10.23
CA THR A 257 -2.97 5.77 -11.28
C THR A 257 -4.08 6.83 -11.24
N THR A 258 -4.70 7.12 -12.40
CA THR A 258 -5.89 7.98 -12.45
C THR A 258 -7.10 7.31 -11.80
N TYR A 259 -7.17 5.98 -11.79
CA TYR A 259 -8.18 5.24 -11.04
C TYR A 259 -8.14 5.59 -9.55
N THR A 260 -6.98 5.49 -8.91
CA THR A 260 -6.81 5.88 -7.51
C THR A 260 -7.14 7.37 -7.30
N CYS A 261 -6.74 8.25 -8.22
CA CYS A 261 -7.14 9.66 -8.19
C CYS A 261 -8.67 9.84 -8.17
N SER A 262 -9.39 9.12 -9.01
CA SER A 262 -10.87 9.20 -9.09
C SER A 262 -11.53 8.76 -7.78
N GLN A 263 -11.01 7.71 -7.16
CA GLN A 263 -11.46 7.21 -5.86
C GLN A 263 -11.21 8.24 -4.74
N GLU A 264 -10.01 8.83 -4.71
CA GLU A 264 -9.65 9.87 -3.71
C GLU A 264 -10.51 11.13 -3.85
N CYS A 265 -10.86 11.52 -5.07
CA CYS A 265 -11.78 12.63 -5.36
C CYS A 265 -13.24 12.30 -5.03
N ASN A 266 -13.61 11.04 -4.77
CA ASN A 266 -14.99 10.54 -4.70
C ASN A 266 -15.79 10.97 -5.95
N TRP A 267 -15.17 10.83 -7.13
CA TRP A 267 -15.73 11.32 -8.39
C TRP A 267 -17.09 10.69 -8.68
N ASN A 268 -18.07 11.56 -8.91
CA ASN A 268 -19.40 11.18 -9.40
C ASN A 268 -19.48 11.43 -10.91
N LYS A 269 -19.41 10.37 -11.69
CA LYS A 269 -19.43 10.40 -13.15
C LYS A 269 -20.68 11.09 -13.73
N ASP A 270 -21.82 11.00 -13.05
CA ASP A 270 -23.08 11.56 -13.56
C ASP A 270 -23.11 13.09 -13.46
N ASP A 271 -22.56 13.65 -12.40
CA ASP A 271 -22.63 15.07 -12.07
C ASP A 271 -21.35 15.85 -12.36
N GLU A 272 -20.20 15.15 -12.45
CA GLU A 272 -18.90 15.80 -12.50
C GLU A 272 -18.05 15.35 -13.69
N ASN A 273 -17.25 16.27 -14.18
CA ASN A 273 -16.13 16.01 -15.08
C ASN A 273 -14.87 15.76 -14.26
N LEU A 274 -14.08 14.75 -14.64
CA LEU A 274 -12.78 14.44 -14.08
C LEU A 274 -11.68 14.96 -15.00
N TYR A 275 -10.81 15.80 -14.51
CA TYR A 275 -9.60 16.27 -15.22
C TYR A 275 -8.39 15.69 -14.56
N ALA A 276 -7.42 15.19 -15.34
CA ALA A 276 -6.19 14.65 -14.80
C ALA A 276 -4.96 15.15 -15.55
N SER A 277 -3.85 15.20 -14.82
CA SER A 277 -2.50 15.46 -15.36
C SER A 277 -1.54 14.37 -14.90
N VAL A 278 -0.58 14.04 -15.76
CA VAL A 278 0.56 13.20 -15.40
C VAL A 278 1.68 14.07 -14.85
N PHE A 279 2.39 13.53 -13.85
CA PHE A 279 3.55 14.09 -13.20
C PHE A 279 4.71 13.09 -13.33
N ILE A 280 5.76 13.46 -14.05
CA ILE A 280 6.97 12.64 -14.23
C ILE A 280 8.11 13.28 -13.44
N PRO A 281 8.73 12.61 -12.45
CA PRO A 281 9.81 13.19 -11.68
C PRO A 281 11.05 13.40 -12.56
N ASN A 282 11.51 14.65 -12.62
CA ASN A 282 12.80 15.01 -13.22
C ASN A 282 13.97 14.73 -12.24
N GLU A 283 15.19 15.09 -12.58
CA GLU A 283 16.37 14.81 -11.75
C GLU A 283 16.31 15.40 -10.32
N LYS A 284 15.54 16.47 -10.10
CA LYS A 284 15.29 17.00 -8.76
C LYS A 284 14.23 16.18 -8.04
N GLY A 285 13.13 15.85 -8.72
CA GLY A 285 12.04 15.06 -8.18
C GLY A 285 12.48 13.65 -7.79
N LYS A 286 13.30 13.00 -8.58
CA LYS A 286 13.89 11.69 -8.29
C LYS A 286 14.63 11.64 -6.96
N LYS A 287 15.19 12.78 -6.51
CA LYS A 287 15.98 12.90 -5.27
C LYS A 287 15.16 13.30 -4.04
N LEU A 288 13.87 13.56 -4.16
CA LEU A 288 13.01 13.84 -3.02
C LEU A 288 13.07 12.64 -2.05
N LYS A 289 13.33 12.91 -0.78
CA LYS A 289 13.34 11.88 0.27
C LYS A 289 11.93 11.57 0.72
N ILE A 290 11.53 10.32 0.63
CA ILE A 290 10.16 9.88 0.90
C ILE A 290 10.16 8.81 2.00
N LEU A 291 9.26 8.96 2.95
CA LEU A 291 8.95 7.95 3.97
C LEU A 291 7.96 6.92 3.38
N ASN A 292 8.29 5.64 3.50
CA ASN A 292 7.51 4.52 2.99
C ASN A 292 6.52 4.00 4.05
N LEU A 293 5.23 4.22 3.84
CA LEU A 293 4.16 3.61 4.63
C LEU A 293 3.30 2.63 3.79
N THR A 294 3.85 2.09 2.70
CA THR A 294 3.15 1.16 1.81
C THR A 294 3.45 -0.29 2.14
N ILE A 295 3.38 -0.63 3.41
CA ILE A 295 3.61 -1.98 3.89
C ILE A 295 2.26 -2.62 4.22
N SER A 296 1.98 -3.77 3.62
CA SER A 296 0.78 -4.56 3.90
C SER A 296 1.13 -5.84 4.66
N GLN A 297 0.13 -6.40 5.33
CA GLN A 297 0.24 -7.72 5.91
C GLN A 297 0.65 -8.78 4.87
N ALA A 298 0.05 -8.72 3.68
CA ALA A 298 0.37 -9.63 2.58
C ALA A 298 1.83 -9.53 2.13
N LEU A 299 2.39 -8.31 2.09
CA LEU A 299 3.78 -8.09 1.75
C LEU A 299 4.73 -8.72 2.79
N ILE A 300 4.46 -8.47 4.08
CA ILE A 300 5.26 -9.04 5.18
C ILE A 300 5.22 -10.57 5.09
N ASN A 301 4.03 -11.16 4.94
CA ASN A 301 3.84 -12.59 4.83
C ASN A 301 4.54 -13.17 3.59
N GLY A 302 4.45 -12.50 2.44
CA GLY A 302 5.08 -12.94 1.20
C GLY A 302 6.61 -13.00 1.27
N ILE A 303 7.24 -12.20 2.14
CA ILE A 303 8.68 -12.27 2.39
C ILE A 303 9.01 -13.46 3.30
N PHE A 304 8.19 -13.76 4.29
CA PHE A 304 8.37 -14.95 5.14
C PHE A 304 8.28 -16.26 4.36
N ASP A 305 7.40 -16.34 3.37
CA ASP A 305 7.07 -17.60 2.68
C ASP A 305 8.14 -18.07 1.68
N ARG A 306 9.10 -17.24 1.30
CA ARG A 306 10.08 -17.59 0.24
C ARG A 306 11.27 -18.41 0.68
N GLY A 307 11.20 -19.17 1.77
CA GLY A 307 11.93 -20.37 2.14
C GLY A 307 13.38 -20.60 1.64
N ARG A 308 14.27 -19.59 1.67
CA ARG A 308 15.70 -19.77 1.46
C ARG A 308 16.46 -19.32 2.71
N ASP A 309 17.17 -20.28 3.30
CA ASP A 309 17.62 -20.21 4.69
C ASP A 309 18.81 -19.28 4.98
N ASP A 310 19.43 -18.61 3.98
CA ASP A 310 20.76 -18.00 4.17
C ASP A 310 20.88 -16.53 3.71
N ASP A 311 19.78 -15.73 3.63
CA ASP A 311 19.90 -14.38 3.13
C ASP A 311 19.73 -13.32 4.23
N ASP A 312 20.86 -12.83 4.79
CA ASP A 312 20.90 -11.72 5.76
C ASP A 312 20.13 -10.46 5.31
N ARG A 313 20.03 -10.24 3.99
CA ARG A 313 19.32 -9.10 3.40
C ARG A 313 17.81 -9.25 3.54
N ARG A 314 17.33 -10.46 3.36
CA ARG A 314 15.92 -10.79 3.51
C ARG A 314 15.46 -10.59 4.96
N GLU A 315 16.27 -11.04 5.91
CA GLU A 315 16.02 -10.80 7.33
C GLU A 315 16.02 -9.30 7.65
N ALA A 316 16.97 -8.55 7.12
CA ALA A 316 17.02 -7.09 7.28
C ALA A 316 15.76 -6.41 6.74
N LEU A 317 15.27 -6.85 5.58
CA LEU A 317 14.03 -6.34 4.97
C LEU A 317 12.79 -6.65 5.82
N GLN A 318 12.70 -7.88 6.34
CA GLN A 318 11.63 -8.26 7.28
C GLN A 318 11.64 -7.40 8.53
N VAL A 319 12.82 -7.20 9.12
CA VAL A 319 13.00 -6.35 10.30
C VAL A 319 12.54 -4.93 10.02
N SER A 320 12.90 -4.36 8.86
CA SER A 320 12.46 -3.02 8.44
C SER A 320 10.95 -2.92 8.30
N MET A 321 10.32 -3.93 7.66
CA MET A 321 8.86 -3.99 7.50
C MET A 321 8.16 -4.08 8.86
N LEU A 322 8.63 -4.95 9.73
CA LEU A 322 8.03 -5.14 11.05
C LEU A 322 8.17 -3.89 11.92
N LYS A 323 9.30 -3.19 11.85
CA LYS A 323 9.50 -1.93 12.58
C LYS A 323 8.57 -0.81 12.12
N ILE A 324 8.38 -0.61 10.83
CA ILE A 324 7.54 0.49 10.34
C ILE A 324 6.04 0.18 10.42
N PHE A 325 5.65 -1.08 10.56
CA PHE A 325 4.26 -1.50 10.48
C PHE A 325 3.34 -0.89 11.54
N PRO A 326 3.74 -0.68 12.81
CA PRO A 326 2.93 0.07 13.79
C PRO A 326 2.55 1.46 13.30
N LEU A 327 3.45 2.17 12.64
CA LEU A 327 3.19 3.49 12.09
C LEU A 327 2.24 3.41 10.87
N VAL A 328 2.38 2.38 10.04
CA VAL A 328 1.42 2.10 8.96
C VAL A 328 0.03 1.87 9.54
N ILE A 329 -0.12 1.03 10.57
CA ILE A 329 -1.38 0.79 11.26
C ILE A 329 -1.96 2.11 11.76
N ALA A 330 -1.20 2.91 12.52
CA ALA A 330 -1.67 4.16 13.13
C ALA A 330 -2.13 5.20 12.10
N THR A 331 -1.58 5.18 10.90
CA THR A 331 -1.93 6.11 9.83
C THR A 331 -3.00 5.60 8.86
N SER A 332 -3.45 4.34 9.00
CA SER A 332 -4.33 3.66 8.05
C SER A 332 -5.74 3.37 8.60
N PHE A 333 -6.26 4.28 9.41
CA PHE A 333 -7.64 4.20 9.89
C PHE A 333 -8.61 5.02 9.04
N SER A 334 -9.87 4.55 8.98
CA SER A 334 -11.01 5.23 8.40
C SER A 334 -12.15 5.29 9.43
N ILE A 335 -12.65 6.49 9.71
CA ILE A 335 -13.80 6.71 10.62
C ILE A 335 -15.05 6.96 9.79
N SER A 336 -16.14 6.24 10.10
CA SER A 336 -17.39 6.29 9.33
C SER A 336 -18.21 7.53 9.64
N THR A 337 -18.22 8.00 10.90
CA THR A 337 -18.98 9.18 11.31
C THR A 337 -18.28 10.48 10.89
N LYS A 338 -19.09 11.52 10.62
CA LYS A 338 -18.59 12.87 10.35
C LYS A 338 -18.27 13.58 11.65
N GLU A 339 -17.04 13.41 12.11
CA GLU A 339 -16.53 14.09 13.29
C GLU A 339 -15.96 15.48 12.92
N SER A 340 -16.12 16.46 13.84
CA SER A 340 -15.54 17.81 13.66
C SER A 340 -14.01 17.78 13.68
N VAL A 341 -13.43 16.97 14.55
CA VAL A 341 -12.00 16.67 14.61
C VAL A 341 -11.81 15.20 14.23
N LYS A 342 -10.99 14.96 13.23
CA LYS A 342 -10.71 13.61 12.72
C LYS A 342 -9.47 13.04 13.40
N TYR A 343 -9.67 12.21 14.44
CA TYR A 343 -8.55 11.62 15.20
C TYR A 343 -7.63 10.77 14.32
N GLN A 344 -8.16 10.07 13.30
CA GLN A 344 -7.35 9.32 12.35
C GLN A 344 -6.40 10.18 11.52
N TYR A 345 -6.53 11.52 11.58
CA TYR A 345 -5.61 12.45 10.91
C TYR A 345 -4.56 13.05 11.85
N LEU A 346 -4.69 12.90 13.16
CA LEU A 346 -3.79 13.52 14.13
C LEU A 346 -2.35 13.00 13.97
N ILE A 347 -2.15 11.68 14.01
CA ILE A 347 -0.82 11.07 13.82
C ILE A 347 -0.27 11.34 12.41
N PRO A 348 -1.00 11.10 11.29
CA PRO A 348 -0.49 11.39 9.95
C PRO A 348 -0.04 12.85 9.78
N GLN A 349 -0.80 13.83 10.31
CA GLN A 349 -0.47 15.25 10.19
C GLN A 349 0.73 15.64 11.04
N ALA A 350 0.84 15.12 12.25
CA ALA A 350 2.01 15.31 13.10
C ALA A 350 3.26 14.67 12.49
N LEU A 351 3.12 13.45 11.99
CA LEU A 351 4.20 12.75 11.28
C LEU A 351 4.72 13.55 10.09
N MET A 352 3.84 14.14 9.27
CA MET A 352 4.25 14.97 8.13
C MET A 352 4.98 16.24 8.59
N ARG A 353 4.55 16.88 9.68
CA ARG A 353 5.26 18.05 10.23
C ARG A 353 6.67 17.69 10.68
N VAL A 354 6.81 16.58 11.40
CA VAL A 354 8.09 16.09 11.92
C VAL A 354 9.00 15.65 10.79
N ALA A 355 8.49 14.84 9.85
CA ALA A 355 9.20 14.38 8.68
C ALA A 355 9.79 15.57 7.88
N SER A 356 8.99 16.61 7.64
CA SER A 356 9.45 17.81 6.94
C SER A 356 10.59 18.53 7.67
N LYS A 357 10.52 18.63 9.01
CA LYS A 357 11.59 19.21 9.84
C LYS A 357 12.89 18.39 9.77
N LYS A 358 12.79 17.09 9.51
CA LYS A 358 13.93 16.15 9.35
C LYS A 358 14.45 16.04 7.91
N GLY A 359 13.93 16.86 6.99
CA GLY A 359 14.35 16.85 5.58
C GLY A 359 13.78 15.66 4.80
N ILE A 360 12.68 15.08 5.25
CA ILE A 360 11.87 14.14 4.48
C ILE A 360 10.83 14.93 3.71
N ASP A 361 10.85 14.79 2.39
CA ASP A 361 10.09 15.65 1.47
C ASP A 361 8.65 15.23 1.27
N GLY A 362 8.33 13.98 1.58
CA GLY A 362 6.97 13.45 1.42
C GLY A 362 6.77 12.09 2.06
N ILE A 363 5.54 11.60 1.99
CA ILE A 363 5.12 10.29 2.53
C ILE A 363 4.38 9.54 1.44
N ALA A 364 4.80 8.29 1.19
CA ALA A 364 4.08 7.32 0.36
C ALA A 364 3.19 6.44 1.24
N TYR A 365 1.93 6.26 0.86
CA TYR A 365 0.96 5.51 1.64
C TYR A 365 -0.12 4.87 0.75
N PHE A 366 -0.79 3.83 1.24
CA PHE A 366 -1.90 3.22 0.52
C PHE A 366 -3.14 4.12 0.51
N SER A 367 -3.87 4.09 -0.60
CA SER A 367 -5.21 4.66 -0.66
C SER A 367 -6.12 3.96 0.37
N MET A 368 -6.93 4.75 1.07
CA MET A 368 -7.93 4.23 2.01
C MET A 368 -9.29 3.99 1.35
N LYS A 369 -9.35 4.08 0.02
CA LYS A 369 -10.59 3.98 -0.75
C LYS A 369 -10.75 2.65 -1.48
N GLY A 370 -9.66 1.92 -1.65
CA GLY A 370 -9.70 0.67 -2.37
C GLY A 370 -9.89 -0.57 -1.48
N SER A 371 -9.80 -1.74 -2.07
CA SER A 371 -9.86 -3.02 -1.39
C SER A 371 -8.45 -3.50 -1.01
N ASP A 372 -8.34 -4.12 0.15
CA ASP A 372 -7.12 -4.34 0.93
C ASP A 372 -5.96 -5.11 0.25
N GLU A 373 -6.18 -5.82 -0.85
CA GLU A 373 -5.21 -6.84 -1.28
C GLU A 373 -4.55 -6.59 -2.65
N PHE A 374 -5.12 -5.66 -3.48
CA PHE A 374 -4.73 -5.55 -4.88
C PHE A 374 -4.15 -4.19 -5.30
N GLU A 375 -3.90 -3.33 -4.35
CA GLU A 375 -3.66 -1.93 -4.64
C GLU A 375 -2.19 -1.57 -4.81
N PHE A 376 -1.32 -2.51 -4.56
CA PHE A 376 0.10 -2.29 -4.81
C PHE A 376 0.51 -2.86 -6.17
N PRO A 377 1.15 -2.09 -7.02
CA PRO A 377 1.57 -0.68 -6.86
C PRO A 377 0.54 0.37 -7.34
N GLN A 378 -0.65 -0.02 -7.82
CA GLN A 378 -1.62 0.88 -8.45
C GLN A 378 -2.39 1.78 -7.47
N GLY A 379 -2.52 1.39 -6.21
CA GLY A 379 -3.26 2.12 -5.18
C GLY A 379 -2.38 2.93 -4.23
N VAL A 380 -1.19 3.37 -4.68
CA VAL A 380 -0.26 4.13 -3.84
C VAL A 380 -0.40 5.63 -4.06
N ASN A 381 -0.47 6.36 -2.97
CA ASN A 381 -0.48 7.82 -2.93
C ASN A 381 0.86 8.38 -2.44
N LEU A 382 1.20 9.56 -2.93
CA LEU A 382 2.34 10.37 -2.50
C LEU A 382 1.84 11.73 -2.01
N ALA A 383 2.08 12.06 -0.75
CA ALA A 383 1.80 13.37 -0.17
C ALA A 383 3.10 14.16 -0.01
N ILE A 384 3.18 15.35 -0.61
CA ILE A 384 4.32 16.27 -0.52
C ILE A 384 3.83 17.59 0.09
N PRO A 385 4.27 17.97 1.31
CA PRO A 385 3.82 19.20 1.95
C PRO A 385 4.48 20.42 1.31
N ALA A 386 3.71 21.48 1.15
CA ALA A 386 4.18 22.77 0.67
C ALA A 386 4.66 23.64 1.85
N THR A 387 5.83 23.34 2.39
CA THR A 387 6.38 24.00 3.58
C THR A 387 7.24 25.23 3.25
N ASP A 388 7.60 25.42 1.99
CA ASP A 388 8.50 26.45 1.46
C ASP A 388 7.74 27.56 0.70
N ILE A 389 6.43 27.68 0.90
CA ILE A 389 5.58 28.69 0.25
C ILE A 389 5.50 30.00 1.04
N SER A 390 5.39 31.12 0.34
CA SER A 390 5.29 32.48 0.88
C SER A 390 4.57 33.39 -0.11
N ASP A 391 4.41 34.68 0.25
CA ASP A 391 3.86 35.68 -0.69
C ASP A 391 4.71 35.84 -1.96
N SER A 392 6.02 35.59 -1.88
CA SER A 392 6.93 35.65 -3.03
C SER A 392 7.06 34.28 -3.75
N ASN A 393 6.60 33.20 -3.15
CA ASN A 393 6.66 31.85 -3.69
C ASN A 393 5.32 31.14 -3.48
N LEU A 394 4.38 31.36 -4.39
CA LEU A 394 3.01 30.85 -4.25
C LEU A 394 2.93 29.31 -4.27
N TYR A 395 3.82 28.67 -4.99
CA TYR A 395 3.88 27.21 -5.12
C TYR A 395 5.23 26.69 -4.64
N SER A 396 5.23 25.54 -3.99
CA SER A 396 6.44 24.88 -3.48
C SER A 396 7.45 24.60 -4.59
N GLU A 397 8.73 24.84 -4.30
CA GLU A 397 9.84 24.49 -5.19
C GLU A 397 9.90 22.98 -5.49
N LYS A 398 9.30 22.14 -4.63
CA LYS A 398 9.19 20.69 -4.86
C LYS A 398 8.32 20.37 -6.09
N CYS A 399 7.35 21.23 -6.43
CA CYS A 399 6.57 21.10 -7.66
C CYS A 399 7.44 21.15 -8.93
N LYS A 400 8.54 21.90 -8.90
CA LYS A 400 9.52 21.97 -10.01
C LYS A 400 10.35 20.68 -10.15
N GLY A 401 10.18 19.73 -9.25
CA GLY A 401 10.73 18.39 -9.34
C GLY A 401 9.99 17.49 -10.33
N PHE A 402 8.93 17.99 -10.96
CA PHE A 402 8.11 17.20 -11.89
C PHE A 402 7.94 17.92 -13.22
N GLU A 403 7.94 17.16 -14.29
CA GLU A 403 7.39 17.53 -15.57
C GLU A 403 5.89 17.22 -15.52
N ILE A 404 5.06 18.20 -15.90
CA ILE A 404 3.61 18.14 -15.66
C ILE A 404 2.87 18.39 -16.97
N SER A 405 1.92 17.53 -17.33
CA SER A 405 1.04 17.79 -18.48
C SER A 405 -0.03 18.81 -18.14
N LYS A 406 -0.56 19.51 -19.15
CA LYS A 406 -1.82 20.21 -18.98
C LYS A 406 -2.91 19.23 -18.56
N PRO A 407 -3.91 19.68 -17.78
CA PRO A 407 -5.04 18.84 -17.41
C PRO A 407 -5.87 18.46 -18.64
N ILE A 408 -6.22 17.21 -18.72
CA ILE A 408 -7.05 16.64 -19.80
C ILE A 408 -8.31 16.05 -19.17
N LEU A 409 -9.44 16.29 -19.80
CA LEU A 409 -10.72 15.69 -19.43
C LEU A 409 -10.64 14.17 -19.60
N TYR A 410 -11.06 13.42 -18.59
CA TYR A 410 -11.16 11.96 -18.67
C TYR A 410 -12.04 11.53 -19.84
N LEU A 411 -11.49 10.68 -20.67
CA LEU A 411 -12.13 10.14 -21.85
C LEU A 411 -12.23 8.63 -21.72
N GLU A 412 -13.43 8.11 -21.79
CA GLU A 412 -13.65 6.69 -21.99
C GLU A 412 -13.22 6.29 -23.42
N ASN A 413 -12.73 5.06 -23.56
CA ASN A 413 -12.29 4.55 -24.87
C ASN A 413 -11.19 5.39 -25.55
N CYS A 414 -10.19 5.86 -24.79
CA CYS A 414 -8.98 6.42 -25.40
C CYS A 414 -8.42 5.40 -26.39
N LYS A 415 -8.31 5.79 -27.65
CA LYS A 415 -7.80 4.91 -28.69
C LYS A 415 -6.31 4.64 -28.47
N GLU A 416 -5.89 3.42 -28.74
CA GLU A 416 -4.53 2.89 -28.59
C GLU A 416 -3.47 3.55 -29.50
N GLU A 417 -3.62 4.81 -29.90
CA GLU A 417 -2.69 5.47 -30.84
C GLU A 417 -1.27 5.65 -30.31
N CYS A 418 -1.01 5.30 -29.04
CA CYS A 418 0.31 5.49 -28.40
C CYS A 418 0.85 4.21 -27.78
N GLN A 419 1.14 3.20 -28.58
CA GLN A 419 1.74 1.92 -28.10
C GLN A 419 3.15 2.06 -27.50
N SER A 420 3.86 3.18 -27.71
CA SER A 420 5.29 3.31 -27.34
C SER A 420 5.55 3.98 -25.99
N ASP A 421 4.61 4.80 -25.49
CA ASP A 421 4.84 5.63 -24.29
C ASP A 421 3.82 5.32 -23.20
N LYS A 422 3.97 4.14 -22.58
CA LYS A 422 3.09 3.67 -21.51
C LYS A 422 3.42 4.33 -20.15
N SER A 423 2.42 4.42 -19.29
CA SER A 423 2.59 4.76 -17.88
C SER A 423 3.48 3.75 -17.15
N TYR A 424 4.03 4.14 -16.01
CA TYR A 424 4.91 3.25 -15.24
C TYR A 424 4.21 1.93 -14.89
N ILE A 425 2.99 2.00 -14.33
CA ILE A 425 2.23 0.81 -13.91
C ILE A 425 1.97 -0.12 -15.09
N ASN A 426 1.49 0.39 -16.22
CA ASN A 426 1.22 -0.43 -17.41
C ASN A 426 2.52 -1.01 -18.01
N THR A 427 3.62 -0.26 -17.94
CA THR A 427 4.93 -0.76 -18.40
C THR A 427 5.41 -1.92 -17.54
N ILE A 428 5.38 -1.81 -16.22
CA ILE A 428 5.84 -2.89 -15.35
C ILE A 428 4.93 -4.10 -15.42
N CYS A 429 3.61 -3.93 -15.49
CA CYS A 429 2.67 -5.04 -15.66
C CYS A 429 2.93 -5.82 -16.95
N THR A 430 3.17 -5.12 -18.06
CA THR A 430 3.55 -5.76 -19.32
C THR A 430 4.85 -6.56 -19.18
N LYS A 431 5.89 -5.95 -18.57
CA LYS A 431 7.18 -6.62 -18.35
C LYS A 431 7.07 -7.83 -17.41
N TYR A 432 6.24 -7.76 -16.37
CA TYR A 432 6.00 -8.91 -15.49
C TYR A 432 5.34 -10.08 -16.22
N ASN A 433 4.36 -9.82 -17.09
CA ASN A 433 3.75 -10.84 -17.93
C ASN A 433 4.79 -11.49 -18.86
N ASP A 434 5.65 -10.71 -19.51
CA ASP A 434 6.72 -11.21 -20.39
C ASP A 434 7.71 -12.11 -19.63
N PHE A 435 7.82 -11.96 -18.30
CA PHE A 435 8.68 -12.79 -17.46
C PHE A 435 7.98 -14.00 -16.82
N GLY A 436 6.69 -14.22 -17.11
CA GLY A 436 5.89 -15.29 -16.51
C GLY A 436 5.54 -15.02 -15.03
N LEU A 437 5.62 -13.78 -14.59
CA LEU A 437 5.30 -13.36 -13.22
C LEU A 437 3.86 -12.80 -13.16
N GLU A 438 2.90 -13.53 -13.67
CA GLU A 438 1.49 -13.12 -13.75
C GLU A 438 0.89 -12.71 -12.39
N SER A 439 1.44 -13.22 -11.30
CA SER A 439 1.03 -12.86 -9.95
C SER A 439 1.32 -11.40 -9.55
N PHE A 440 2.17 -10.68 -10.31
CA PHE A 440 2.50 -9.27 -10.09
C PHE A 440 1.77 -8.31 -11.04
N THR A 441 0.86 -8.83 -11.87
CA THR A 441 0.07 -7.95 -12.73
C THR A 441 -0.94 -7.16 -11.91
N ALA A 442 -0.94 -5.85 -12.12
CA ALA A 442 -1.92 -4.97 -11.49
C ALA A 442 -3.33 -5.34 -11.97
N LYS A 443 -4.15 -5.83 -11.05
CA LYS A 443 -5.57 -6.10 -11.29
C LYS A 443 -6.38 -5.17 -10.42
N VAL A 444 -7.52 -4.74 -10.94
CA VAL A 444 -8.49 -3.92 -10.22
C VAL A 444 -9.87 -4.56 -10.34
N GLU A 445 -10.65 -4.45 -9.27
CA GLU A 445 -12.05 -4.82 -9.31
C GLU A 445 -12.87 -3.63 -9.82
N MET A 446 -13.57 -3.81 -10.92
CA MET A 446 -14.49 -2.83 -11.50
C MET A 446 -15.78 -3.52 -11.90
N ASP A 447 -16.89 -2.98 -11.44
CA ASP A 447 -18.24 -3.51 -11.75
C ASP A 447 -18.41 -4.99 -11.35
N GLY A 448 -17.73 -5.44 -10.27
CA GLY A 448 -17.75 -6.82 -9.79
C GLY A 448 -16.87 -7.80 -10.58
N GLU A 449 -16.05 -7.30 -11.50
CA GLU A 449 -15.11 -8.11 -12.28
C GLU A 449 -13.66 -7.70 -12.03
N MET A 450 -12.78 -8.69 -11.86
CA MET A 450 -11.33 -8.49 -11.80
C MET A 450 -10.76 -8.32 -13.20
N ARG A 451 -10.18 -7.16 -13.50
CA ARG A 451 -9.58 -6.82 -14.80
C ARG A 451 -8.12 -6.44 -14.64
N PHE A 452 -7.31 -6.70 -15.67
CA PHE A 452 -5.96 -6.12 -15.75
C PHE A 452 -6.08 -4.60 -15.88
N TYR A 453 -5.30 -3.88 -15.08
CA TYR A 453 -5.39 -2.42 -15.04
C TYR A 453 -5.16 -1.78 -16.42
N GLY A 454 -4.16 -2.24 -17.17
CA GLY A 454 -3.86 -1.75 -18.51
C GLY A 454 -4.98 -1.92 -19.54
N ASP A 455 -5.90 -2.86 -19.32
CA ASP A 455 -7.04 -3.11 -20.21
C ASP A 455 -8.24 -2.20 -19.88
N THR A 456 -8.21 -1.53 -18.73
CA THR A 456 -9.28 -0.62 -18.30
C THR A 456 -9.20 0.72 -19.03
N ASP A 457 -10.31 1.46 -19.03
CA ASP A 457 -10.33 2.83 -19.57
C ASP A 457 -9.38 3.76 -18.78
N TYR A 458 -9.21 3.54 -17.48
CA TYR A 458 -8.23 4.27 -16.67
C TYR A 458 -6.78 3.97 -17.08
N GLY A 459 -6.44 2.71 -17.26
CA GLY A 459 -5.09 2.34 -17.68
C GLY A 459 -4.73 2.89 -19.07
N LYS A 460 -5.69 2.86 -20.01
CA LYS A 460 -5.53 3.46 -21.33
C LYS A 460 -5.41 4.99 -21.25
N PHE A 461 -6.15 5.61 -20.36
CA PHE A 461 -6.07 7.06 -20.13
C PHE A 461 -4.74 7.47 -19.50
N ASP A 462 -4.18 6.68 -18.58
CA ASP A 462 -2.85 6.88 -18.01
C ASP A 462 -1.76 6.87 -19.11
N ASP A 463 -1.83 5.91 -20.03
CA ASP A 463 -0.91 5.83 -21.17
C ASP A 463 -1.08 7.04 -22.10
N TYR A 464 -2.31 7.45 -22.37
CA TYR A 464 -2.60 8.62 -23.19
C TYR A 464 -1.99 9.91 -22.59
N LEU A 465 -2.20 10.16 -21.28
CA LEU A 465 -1.63 11.32 -20.58
C LEU A 465 -0.10 11.31 -20.64
N THR A 466 0.51 10.15 -20.44
CA THR A 466 1.96 9.97 -20.48
C THR A 466 2.52 10.29 -21.86
N ALA A 467 1.89 9.78 -22.91
CA ALA A 467 2.26 10.05 -24.29
C ALA A 467 2.13 11.54 -24.65
N GLN A 468 1.05 12.20 -24.24
CA GLN A 468 0.83 13.63 -24.52
C GLN A 468 1.95 14.51 -23.92
N LEU A 469 2.42 14.22 -22.69
CA LEU A 469 3.52 14.95 -22.09
C LEU A 469 4.82 14.76 -22.91
N LYS A 470 5.16 13.51 -23.25
CA LYS A 470 6.39 13.20 -24.01
C LYS A 470 6.38 13.80 -25.42
N TYR A 471 5.24 13.88 -26.07
CA TYR A 471 5.13 14.53 -27.40
C TYR A 471 5.29 16.05 -27.31
N SER A 472 4.83 16.68 -26.23
CA SER A 472 4.97 18.14 -26.05
C SER A 472 6.43 18.61 -25.93
N HIS A 473 7.32 17.73 -25.44
CA HIS A 473 8.76 18.00 -25.31
C HIS A 473 9.58 17.74 -26.61
N LYS A 474 9.00 17.07 -27.58
CA LYS A 474 9.65 16.79 -28.89
C LYS A 474 9.41 17.89 -29.93
N LYS A 475 8.54 18.84 -29.63
CA LYS A 475 8.28 20.05 -30.45
C LYS A 475 9.01 21.26 -29.90
#